data_e2203fc21583189b66d5e8bd49c425d5
#
_entry.id   e2203fc21583189b66d5e8bd49c425d5
#
_cell.length_a   1.000
_cell.length_b   1.000
_cell.length_c   1.000
_cell.angle_alpha   90.00
_cell.angle_beta   90.00
_cell.angle_gamma   90.00
#
_symmetry.space_group_name_H-M   'P 1'
#
loop_
_entity.id
_entity.type
_entity.pdbx_description
1 polymer ?
#
loop_
_entity_poly.entity_id
_entity_poly.type
_entity_poly.pdbx_seq_one_letter_code
_entity_poly.pdbx_strand_id
1 'polypeptide(L)'
;MAPFAIDSLRRLLGLTPKASNLPALDENNRLCRELDQNRPLTDYVYTVLDTELTGLSARKEEIVSVGAVRVRGLAIVPGESFSSLVRPNIPLPKVSTLIHRITPEAIALAPPLEQVLPGLIEFCKGTLIVGHHIGLDMSFLNRACRRCHGLPLANPCLDTMRMAMLWREKRSPAHYERFSLNISYVLTDLAEEFELPRFTAHDALGDALQTAYLFVYLAKKIARNTPLTLKELFRAGQSWRWYM
;
A
#
# COMPACT_ATOMS: atom_id res chain seq x y z
N MET A 1 -16.40 3.22 14.02
CA MET A 1 -16.63 4.67 13.78
C MET A 1 -15.48 5.20 12.98
N ALA A 2 -15.73 5.85 11.83
CA ALA A 2 -14.68 6.33 10.95
C ALA A 2 -13.89 7.48 11.62
N PRO A 3 -12.56 7.55 11.50
CA PRO A 3 -11.72 8.58 12.12
C PRO A 3 -12.14 10.00 11.72
N PHE A 4 -12.71 10.21 10.55
CA PHE A 4 -13.30 11.48 10.12
C PHE A 4 -14.46 11.98 10.99
N ALA A 5 -15.28 11.10 11.54
CA ALA A 5 -16.37 11.49 12.44
C ALA A 5 -15.83 11.97 13.79
N ILE A 6 -14.72 11.38 14.25
CA ILE A 6 -14.08 11.76 15.51
C ILE A 6 -13.37 13.11 15.38
N ASP A 7 -12.69 13.37 14.27
CA ASP A 7 -12.02 14.68 14.04
C ASP A 7 -13.03 15.80 13.81
N SER A 8 -14.14 15.54 13.14
CA SER A 8 -15.25 16.50 13.00
C SER A 8 -15.89 16.83 14.34
N LEU A 9 -16.11 15.82 15.19
CA LEU A 9 -16.63 15.99 16.54
C LEU A 9 -15.66 16.76 17.45
N ARG A 10 -14.34 16.47 17.34
CA ARG A 10 -13.29 17.19 18.07
C ARG A 10 -13.23 18.66 17.69
N ARG A 11 -13.33 19.00 16.39
CA ARG A 11 -13.40 20.39 15.92
C ARG A 11 -14.63 21.11 16.48
N LEU A 12 -15.78 20.43 16.51
CA LEU A 12 -17.01 20.98 17.09
C LEU A 12 -16.88 21.25 18.60
N LEU A 13 -16.07 20.45 19.30
CA LEU A 13 -15.79 20.56 20.74
C LEU A 13 -14.58 21.47 21.05
N GLY A 14 -14.01 22.16 20.03
CA GLY A 14 -12.84 23.04 20.22
C GLY A 14 -11.55 22.32 20.61
N LEU A 15 -11.48 20.99 20.44
CA LEU A 15 -10.29 20.20 20.78
C LEU A 15 -9.28 20.28 19.64
N THR A 16 -8.04 20.64 19.94
CA THR A 16 -6.94 20.61 18.97
C THR A 16 -6.75 19.20 18.42
N PRO A 17 -6.51 19.04 17.10
CA PRO A 17 -6.14 17.74 16.55
C PRO A 17 -4.92 17.17 17.26
N LYS A 18 -4.92 15.86 17.54
CA LYS A 18 -3.74 15.21 18.09
C LYS A 18 -2.60 15.34 17.08
N ALA A 19 -1.50 15.96 17.48
CA ALA A 19 -0.29 16.05 16.66
C ALA A 19 0.60 14.82 16.90
N SER A 20 1.39 14.47 15.91
CA SER A 20 2.45 13.48 16.02
C SER A 20 3.74 14.14 16.55
N ASN A 21 4.75 13.33 16.87
CA ASN A 21 6.10 13.84 17.15
C ASN A 21 6.94 14.00 15.85
N LEU A 22 6.34 13.80 14.67
CA LEU A 22 6.98 13.90 13.38
C LEU A 22 6.19 14.85 12.45
N PRO A 23 6.70 16.07 12.18
CA PRO A 23 6.00 17.07 11.34
C PRO A 23 5.61 16.56 9.95
N ALA A 24 6.46 15.72 9.33
CA ALA A 24 6.18 15.12 8.03
C ALA A 24 4.91 14.24 8.05
N LEU A 25 4.65 13.51 9.16
CA LEU A 25 3.44 12.72 9.33
C LEU A 25 2.20 13.60 9.49
N ASP A 26 2.30 14.69 10.24
CA ASP A 26 1.19 15.63 10.40
C ASP A 26 0.82 16.29 9.08
N GLU A 27 1.83 16.72 8.31
CA GLU A 27 1.64 17.30 6.99
C GLU A 27 1.06 16.27 6.00
N ASN A 28 1.62 15.06 5.96
CA ASN A 28 1.07 13.96 5.16
C ASN A 28 -0.42 13.75 5.45
N ASN A 29 -0.75 13.63 6.75
CA ASN A 29 -2.11 13.35 7.16
C ASN A 29 -3.06 14.53 6.87
N ARG A 30 -2.56 15.78 6.88
CA ARG A 30 -3.32 16.96 6.43
C ARG A 30 -3.61 16.89 4.93
N LEU A 31 -2.58 16.68 4.11
CA LEU A 31 -2.73 16.58 2.64
C LEU A 31 -3.70 15.46 2.23
N CYS A 32 -3.60 14.30 2.89
CA CYS A 32 -4.50 13.17 2.61
C CYS A 32 -5.97 13.44 2.99
N ARG A 33 -6.23 14.27 4.00
CA ARG A 33 -7.61 14.69 4.36
C ARG A 33 -8.21 15.68 3.36
N GLU A 34 -7.38 16.49 2.73
CA GLU A 34 -7.77 17.50 1.75
C GLU A 34 -7.87 16.96 0.31
N LEU A 35 -7.60 15.67 0.13
CA LEU A 35 -7.56 15.02 -1.18
C LEU A 35 -8.94 15.02 -1.84
N ASP A 36 -9.06 15.63 -3.02
CA ASP A 36 -10.28 15.65 -3.82
C ASP A 36 -10.46 14.30 -4.55
N GLN A 37 -11.47 13.54 -4.20
CA GLN A 37 -11.76 12.22 -4.77
C GLN A 37 -12.48 12.28 -6.12
N ASN A 38 -12.87 13.45 -6.61
CA ASN A 38 -13.60 13.59 -7.89
C ASN A 38 -12.65 13.74 -9.09
N ARG A 39 -11.34 13.87 -8.85
CA ARG A 39 -10.35 13.97 -9.92
C ARG A 39 -10.13 12.62 -10.60
N PRO A 40 -9.77 12.60 -11.90
CA PRO A 40 -9.37 11.39 -12.60
C PRO A 40 -8.18 10.69 -11.94
N LEU A 41 -8.07 9.36 -12.11
CA LEU A 41 -6.92 8.59 -11.57
C LEU A 41 -5.57 9.08 -12.15
N THR A 42 -5.57 9.68 -13.33
CA THR A 42 -4.36 10.26 -13.95
C THR A 42 -3.80 11.47 -13.22
N ASP A 43 -4.59 12.13 -12.38
CA ASP A 43 -4.22 13.39 -11.73
C ASP A 43 -3.55 13.20 -10.37
N TYR A 44 -3.45 11.96 -9.92
CA TYR A 44 -2.82 11.65 -8.63
C TYR A 44 -1.38 11.19 -8.77
N VAL A 45 -0.67 11.35 -7.67
CA VAL A 45 0.61 10.72 -7.43
C VAL A 45 0.39 9.52 -6.52
N TYR A 46 0.98 8.39 -6.87
CA TYR A 46 0.87 7.15 -6.12
C TYR A 46 2.24 6.73 -5.60
N THR A 47 2.24 6.19 -4.40
CA THR A 47 3.33 5.38 -3.85
C THR A 47 2.87 3.93 -3.89
N VAL A 48 3.47 3.13 -4.75
CA VAL A 48 3.23 1.68 -4.77
C VAL A 48 4.24 1.05 -3.85
N LEU A 49 3.79 0.35 -2.82
CA LEU A 49 4.68 -0.23 -1.80
C LEU A 49 4.37 -1.70 -1.53
N ASP A 50 5.40 -2.37 -1.03
CA ASP A 50 5.36 -3.72 -0.52
C ASP A 50 6.30 -3.85 0.67
N THR A 51 6.04 -4.82 1.58
CA THR A 51 6.89 -5.08 2.75
C THR A 51 7.17 -6.55 2.92
N GLU A 52 8.42 -6.90 3.29
CA GLU A 52 8.74 -8.24 3.77
C GLU A 52 8.63 -8.28 5.29
N LEU A 53 8.09 -9.38 5.80
CA LEU A 53 7.66 -9.52 7.18
C LEU A 53 8.26 -10.78 7.82
N THR A 54 8.45 -10.78 9.12
CA THR A 54 8.80 -12.01 9.86
C THR A 54 7.64 -13.00 9.94
N GLY A 55 6.40 -12.55 9.64
CA GLY A 55 5.18 -13.36 9.61
C GLY A 55 3.94 -12.49 9.45
N LEU A 56 2.75 -13.08 9.47
CA LEU A 56 1.50 -12.41 9.06
C LEU A 56 0.75 -11.67 10.18
N SER A 57 1.19 -11.80 11.44
CA SER A 57 0.50 -11.19 12.57
C SER A 57 1.13 -9.85 12.96
N ALA A 58 0.55 -8.73 12.55
CA ALA A 58 1.06 -7.41 12.90
C ALA A 58 1.18 -7.15 14.43
N ARG A 59 0.60 -7.98 15.29
CA ARG A 59 0.74 -7.87 16.75
C ARG A 59 2.02 -8.49 17.27
N LYS A 60 2.55 -9.53 16.61
CA LYS A 60 3.68 -10.36 17.08
C LYS A 60 4.91 -10.24 16.18
N GLU A 61 4.68 -9.93 14.90
CA GLU A 61 5.68 -9.95 13.86
C GLU A 61 6.13 -8.53 13.49
N GLU A 62 7.23 -8.43 12.75
CA GLU A 62 7.87 -7.16 12.40
C GLU A 62 8.23 -7.08 10.92
N ILE A 63 8.45 -5.85 10.43
CA ILE A 63 8.91 -5.56 9.07
C ILE A 63 10.42 -5.82 9.01
N VAL A 64 10.88 -6.48 7.93
CA VAL A 64 12.31 -6.74 7.65
C VAL A 64 12.80 -6.07 6.37
N SER A 65 11.90 -5.68 5.48
CA SER A 65 12.22 -4.89 4.29
C SER A 65 11.02 -4.03 3.88
N VAL A 66 11.30 -2.88 3.28
CA VAL A 66 10.28 -2.01 2.66
C VAL A 66 10.78 -1.61 1.28
N GLY A 67 9.94 -1.79 0.27
CA GLY A 67 10.16 -1.32 -1.08
C GLY A 67 9.01 -0.42 -1.55
N ALA A 68 9.31 0.67 -2.23
CA ALA A 68 8.29 1.52 -2.82
C ALA A 68 8.76 2.18 -4.10
N VAL A 69 7.84 2.40 -5.04
CA VAL A 69 8.08 3.09 -6.31
C VAL A 69 7.02 4.15 -6.55
N ARG A 70 7.37 5.14 -7.38
CA ARG A 70 6.50 6.25 -7.71
C ARG A 70 5.75 6.01 -9.00
N VAL A 71 4.45 6.36 -9.01
CA VAL A 71 3.62 6.40 -10.22
C VAL A 71 2.97 7.78 -10.32
N ARG A 72 3.07 8.43 -11.49
CA ARG A 72 2.43 9.73 -11.81
C ARG A 72 1.68 9.61 -13.12
N GLY A 73 0.45 10.10 -13.17
CA GLY A 73 -0.33 10.06 -14.42
C GLY A 73 -0.52 8.65 -14.98
N LEU A 74 -0.55 7.62 -14.12
CA LEU A 74 -0.55 6.19 -14.48
C LEU A 74 0.69 5.78 -15.31
N ALA A 75 1.85 6.40 -15.03
CA ALA A 75 3.16 5.99 -15.53
C ALA A 75 4.13 5.82 -14.35
N ILE A 76 4.91 4.74 -14.37
CA ILE A 76 5.97 4.49 -13.39
C ILE A 76 7.08 5.51 -13.63
N VAL A 77 7.58 6.16 -12.58
CA VAL A 77 8.64 7.17 -12.68
C VAL A 77 9.99 6.49 -12.41
N PRO A 78 10.85 6.36 -13.44
CA PRO A 78 12.17 5.76 -13.26
C PRO A 78 13.03 6.55 -12.27
N GLY A 79 13.72 5.84 -11.37
CA GLY A 79 14.61 6.44 -10.38
C GLY A 79 13.92 7.01 -9.14
N GLU A 80 12.59 7.19 -9.13
CA GLU A 80 11.85 7.55 -7.91
C GLU A 80 11.44 6.28 -7.16
N SER A 81 12.34 5.77 -6.31
CA SER A 81 12.10 4.59 -5.47
C SER A 81 12.61 4.81 -4.05
N PHE A 82 12.06 4.04 -3.14
CA PHE A 82 12.51 3.91 -1.75
C PHE A 82 12.73 2.43 -1.46
N SER A 83 13.88 2.07 -0.88
CA SER A 83 14.15 0.71 -0.44
C SER A 83 15.00 0.73 0.81
N SER A 84 14.64 -0.12 1.78
CA SER A 84 15.43 -0.28 2.99
C SER A 84 15.21 -1.67 3.59
N LEU A 85 16.30 -2.33 3.95
CA LEU A 85 16.25 -3.40 4.94
C LEU A 85 15.96 -2.80 6.31
N VAL A 86 15.33 -3.59 7.17
CA VAL A 86 14.96 -3.21 8.53
C VAL A 86 15.41 -4.30 9.50
N ARG A 87 16.11 -3.91 10.55
CA ARG A 87 16.47 -4.85 11.62
C ARG A 87 15.28 -5.02 12.57
N PRO A 88 14.67 -6.21 12.63
CA PRO A 88 13.62 -6.48 13.60
C PRO A 88 14.18 -6.61 15.02
N ASN A 89 13.31 -6.43 16.03
CA ASN A 89 13.66 -6.66 17.43
C ASN A 89 13.46 -8.12 17.86
N ILE A 90 12.83 -8.93 17.01
CA ILE A 90 12.59 -10.36 17.22
C ILE A 90 13.52 -11.19 16.33
N PRO A 91 13.85 -12.42 16.72
CA PRO A 91 14.60 -13.33 15.86
C PRO A 91 13.90 -13.57 14.53
N LEU A 92 14.66 -13.63 13.44
CA LEU A 92 14.14 -13.88 12.11
C LEU A 92 13.73 -15.37 11.98
N PRO A 93 12.45 -15.69 11.73
CA PRO A 93 12.01 -17.08 11.60
C PRO A 93 12.59 -17.71 10.32
N LYS A 94 13.02 -18.97 10.40
CA LYS A 94 13.55 -19.71 9.24
C LYS A 94 12.55 -19.77 8.07
N VAL A 95 11.26 -19.88 8.38
CA VAL A 95 10.19 -19.96 7.36
C VAL A 95 10.13 -18.67 6.53
N SER A 96 10.14 -17.50 7.17
CA SER A 96 10.13 -16.22 6.45
C SER A 96 11.41 -16.00 5.67
N THR A 97 12.57 -16.36 6.24
CA THR A 97 13.87 -16.32 5.53
C THR A 97 13.87 -17.15 4.25
N LEU A 98 13.22 -18.33 4.24
CA LEU A 98 13.11 -19.16 3.03
C LEU A 98 12.24 -18.50 1.95
N ILE A 99 11.29 -17.66 2.33
CA ILE A 99 10.38 -16.94 1.42
C ILE A 99 11.09 -15.72 0.82
N HIS A 100 11.47 -14.75 1.65
CA HIS A 100 12.04 -13.47 1.18
C HIS A 100 13.57 -13.48 1.05
N ARG A 101 14.26 -14.57 1.42
CA ARG A 101 15.71 -14.76 1.28
C ARG A 101 16.58 -13.74 2.01
N ILE A 102 16.01 -12.92 2.87
CA ILE A 102 16.76 -11.98 3.72
C ILE A 102 17.33 -12.79 4.87
N THR A 103 18.68 -12.81 4.99
CA THR A 103 19.36 -13.59 6.03
C THR A 103 19.58 -12.77 7.30
N PRO A 104 19.80 -13.42 8.46
CA PRO A 104 20.16 -12.73 9.69
C PRO A 104 21.38 -11.82 9.54
N GLU A 105 22.37 -12.23 8.73
CA GLU A 105 23.58 -11.44 8.46
C GLU A 105 23.26 -10.18 7.67
N ALA A 106 22.35 -10.27 6.68
CA ALA A 106 21.94 -9.12 5.87
C ALA A 106 21.24 -8.02 6.69
N ILE A 107 20.45 -8.42 7.70
CA ILE A 107 19.75 -7.45 8.55
C ILE A 107 20.51 -7.03 9.81
N ALA A 108 21.63 -7.69 10.13
CA ALA A 108 22.41 -7.38 11.35
C ALA A 108 22.86 -5.92 11.41
N LEU A 109 23.22 -5.33 10.26
CA LEU A 109 23.67 -3.94 10.12
C LEU A 109 22.56 -3.01 9.62
N ALA A 110 21.35 -3.52 9.37
CA ALA A 110 20.25 -2.71 8.91
C ALA A 110 19.75 -1.76 10.02
N PRO A 111 19.24 -0.57 9.66
CA PRO A 111 18.67 0.35 10.64
C PRO A 111 17.39 -0.25 11.27
N PRO A 112 17.10 0.10 12.53
CA PRO A 112 15.80 -0.23 13.12
C PRO A 112 14.66 0.54 12.42
N LEU A 113 13.45 0.03 12.51
CA LEU A 113 12.28 0.60 11.80
C LEU A 113 12.03 2.07 12.14
N GLU A 114 12.32 2.49 13.37
CA GLU A 114 12.19 3.89 13.84
C GLU A 114 13.04 4.88 13.03
N GLN A 115 14.16 4.43 12.48
CA GLN A 115 15.05 5.25 11.64
C GLN A 115 14.61 5.22 10.17
N VAL A 116 13.92 4.18 9.72
CA VAL A 116 13.44 4.02 8.34
C VAL A 116 12.12 4.77 8.11
N LEU A 117 11.23 4.76 9.11
CA LEU A 117 9.89 5.33 9.01
C LEU A 117 9.86 6.80 8.56
N PRO A 118 10.69 7.73 9.07
CA PRO A 118 10.64 9.11 8.63
C PRO A 118 10.87 9.29 7.14
N GLY A 119 11.84 8.55 6.56
CA GLY A 119 12.12 8.55 5.12
C GLY A 119 10.97 7.97 4.29
N LEU A 120 10.37 6.87 4.76
CA LEU A 120 9.20 6.28 4.11
C LEU A 120 7.98 7.20 4.17
N ILE A 121 7.72 7.84 5.32
CA ILE A 121 6.61 8.80 5.49
C ILE A 121 6.79 9.98 4.55
N GLU A 122 8.01 10.53 4.42
CA GLU A 122 8.29 11.60 3.46
C GLU A 122 8.10 11.13 2.02
N PHE A 123 8.50 9.90 1.68
CA PHE A 123 8.24 9.30 0.37
C PHE A 123 6.74 9.12 0.10
N CYS A 124 5.92 8.79 1.10
CA CYS A 124 4.47 8.63 0.97
C CYS A 124 3.69 9.95 1.02
N LYS A 125 4.35 11.08 1.31
CA LYS A 125 3.68 12.33 1.65
C LYS A 125 2.70 12.81 0.59
N GLY A 126 1.41 12.93 0.97
CA GLY A 126 0.33 13.42 0.12
C GLY A 126 -0.05 12.51 -1.07
N THR A 127 0.46 11.27 -1.12
CA THR A 127 0.18 10.33 -2.20
C THR A 127 -0.93 9.36 -1.84
N LEU A 128 -1.53 8.73 -2.85
CA LEU A 128 -2.30 7.50 -2.67
C LEU A 128 -1.34 6.32 -2.53
N ILE A 129 -1.58 5.45 -1.55
CA ILE A 129 -0.81 4.21 -1.42
C ILE A 129 -1.48 3.11 -2.25
N VAL A 130 -0.67 2.37 -2.98
CA VAL A 130 -1.10 1.19 -3.74
C VAL A 130 -0.28 0.00 -3.29
N GLY A 131 -0.89 -1.17 -3.17
CA GLY A 131 -0.20 -2.42 -2.90
C GLY A 131 -1.02 -3.61 -3.35
N HIS A 132 -0.44 -4.78 -3.28
CA HIS A 132 -1.14 -6.04 -3.54
C HIS A 132 -1.48 -6.68 -2.21
N HIS A 133 -2.78 -6.78 -1.88
CA HIS A 133 -3.25 -7.14 -0.53
C HIS A 133 -2.75 -6.15 0.55
N ILE A 134 -2.72 -4.88 0.20
CA ILE A 134 -2.13 -3.77 0.95
C ILE A 134 -2.58 -3.66 2.43
N GLY A 135 -3.68 -4.27 2.77
CA GLY A 135 -4.18 -4.29 4.15
C GLY A 135 -3.20 -4.90 5.14
N LEU A 136 -2.42 -5.90 4.70
CA LEU A 136 -1.39 -6.50 5.53
C LEU A 136 -0.29 -5.48 5.84
N ASP A 137 0.32 -4.89 4.81
CA ASP A 137 1.41 -3.90 4.94
C ASP A 137 0.98 -2.71 5.80
N MET A 138 -0.20 -2.16 5.51
CA MET A 138 -0.73 -1.03 6.27
C MET A 138 -1.03 -1.36 7.72
N SER A 139 -1.33 -2.60 8.06
CA SER A 139 -1.51 -3.03 9.44
C SER A 139 -0.20 -2.92 10.24
N PHE A 140 0.92 -3.32 9.63
CA PHE A 140 2.26 -3.19 10.22
C PHE A 140 2.74 -1.75 10.26
N LEU A 141 2.66 -1.03 9.14
CA LEU A 141 3.10 0.36 9.04
C LEU A 141 2.32 1.28 9.99
N ASN A 142 0.98 1.13 10.04
CA ASN A 142 0.15 1.93 10.94
C ASN A 142 0.41 1.62 12.41
N ARG A 143 0.68 0.37 12.77
CA ARG A 143 1.10 0.02 14.13
C ARG A 143 2.44 0.68 14.46
N ALA A 144 3.42 0.61 13.55
CA ALA A 144 4.72 1.22 13.74
C ALA A 144 4.64 2.75 13.87
N CYS A 145 3.89 3.42 12.97
CA CYS A 145 3.68 4.86 13.02
C CYS A 145 2.99 5.30 14.33
N ARG A 146 1.98 4.56 14.80
CA ARG A 146 1.35 4.86 16.10
C ARG A 146 2.31 4.68 17.27
N ARG A 147 3.14 3.65 17.23
CA ARG A 147 4.12 3.37 18.30
C ARG A 147 5.22 4.44 18.34
N CYS A 148 5.79 4.79 17.19
CA CYS A 148 6.94 5.68 17.11
C CYS A 148 6.54 7.16 17.08
N HIS A 149 5.40 7.49 16.46
CA HIS A 149 5.01 8.87 16.16
C HIS A 149 3.63 9.27 16.70
N GLY A 150 2.90 8.36 17.33
CA GLY A 150 1.62 8.63 17.99
C GLY A 150 0.41 8.67 17.07
N LEU A 151 0.57 8.70 15.73
CA LEU A 151 -0.48 8.70 14.73
C LEU A 151 -0.20 7.67 13.62
N PRO A 152 -1.24 7.12 12.96
CA PRO A 152 -1.08 6.32 11.76
C PRO A 152 -0.89 7.18 10.51
N LEU A 153 -0.50 6.56 9.41
CA LEU A 153 -0.63 7.13 8.07
C LEU A 153 -2.11 7.27 7.70
N ALA A 154 -2.49 8.43 7.14
CA ALA A 154 -3.85 8.68 6.66
C ALA A 154 -4.00 8.54 5.15
N ASN A 155 -2.98 8.03 4.47
CA ASN A 155 -3.00 7.85 3.02
C ASN A 155 -4.14 6.92 2.59
N PRO A 156 -5.00 7.33 1.64
CA PRO A 156 -5.97 6.43 1.03
C PRO A 156 -5.24 5.31 0.28
N CYS A 157 -5.77 4.08 0.40
CA CYS A 157 -5.12 2.90 -0.17
C CYS A 157 -5.95 2.31 -1.30
N LEU A 158 -5.27 1.81 -2.33
CA LEU A 158 -5.82 1.01 -3.42
C LEU A 158 -5.17 -0.37 -3.40
N ASP A 159 -5.99 -1.40 -3.53
CA ASP A 159 -5.58 -2.80 -3.52
C ASP A 159 -5.68 -3.41 -4.92
N THR A 160 -4.55 -3.76 -5.52
CA THR A 160 -4.52 -4.33 -6.88
C THR A 160 -5.20 -5.68 -6.98
N MET A 161 -5.22 -6.49 -5.91
CA MET A 161 -6.00 -7.73 -5.88
C MET A 161 -7.50 -7.45 -6.04
N ARG A 162 -8.03 -6.45 -5.30
CA ARG A 162 -9.44 -6.03 -5.43
C ARG A 162 -9.73 -5.39 -6.77
N MET A 163 -8.77 -4.64 -7.34
CA MET A 163 -8.91 -4.09 -8.69
C MET A 163 -8.99 -5.20 -9.73
N ALA A 164 -8.22 -6.28 -9.61
CA ALA A 164 -8.30 -7.45 -10.48
C ALA A 164 -9.67 -8.15 -10.36
N MET A 165 -10.19 -8.32 -9.14
CA MET A 165 -11.54 -8.84 -8.90
C MET A 165 -12.61 -7.97 -9.58
N LEU A 166 -12.56 -6.65 -9.39
CA LEU A 166 -13.49 -5.71 -10.02
C LEU A 166 -13.42 -5.75 -11.54
N TRP A 167 -12.23 -5.83 -12.11
CA TRP A 167 -12.05 -5.92 -13.56
C TRP A 167 -12.68 -7.19 -14.14
N ARG A 168 -12.47 -8.34 -13.49
CA ARG A 168 -13.08 -9.62 -13.90
C ARG A 168 -14.61 -9.57 -13.77
N GLU A 169 -15.14 -9.04 -12.68
CA GLU A 169 -16.58 -8.88 -12.46
C GLU A 169 -17.25 -8.03 -13.56
N LYS A 170 -16.61 -6.93 -13.96
CA LYS A 170 -17.11 -6.08 -15.06
C LYS A 170 -17.05 -6.74 -16.43
N ARG A 171 -16.16 -7.70 -16.61
CA ARG A 171 -15.99 -8.41 -17.90
C ARG A 171 -16.93 -9.59 -18.06
N SER A 172 -17.22 -10.29 -16.98
CA SER A 172 -18.09 -11.47 -16.97
C SER A 172 -19.12 -11.35 -15.84
N PRO A 173 -20.30 -10.74 -16.11
CA PRO A 173 -21.35 -10.56 -15.10
C PRO A 173 -21.99 -11.87 -14.63
N ALA A 174 -21.78 -12.99 -15.34
CA ALA A 174 -22.34 -14.28 -14.99
C ALA A 174 -21.72 -14.83 -13.69
N HIS A 175 -22.56 -15.15 -12.72
CA HIS A 175 -22.18 -15.70 -11.40
C HIS A 175 -21.29 -16.96 -11.44
N TYR A 176 -21.22 -17.64 -12.57
CA TYR A 176 -20.51 -18.92 -12.73
C TYR A 176 -18.98 -18.81 -12.62
N GLU A 177 -18.37 -17.71 -13.04
CA GLU A 177 -16.91 -17.56 -12.97
C GLU A 177 -16.38 -17.21 -11.56
N ARG A 178 -17.23 -16.70 -10.66
CA ARG A 178 -16.83 -16.40 -9.26
C ARG A 178 -16.41 -17.66 -8.48
N PHE A 179 -16.88 -18.83 -8.88
CA PHE A 179 -16.60 -20.13 -8.25
C PHE A 179 -15.67 -21.02 -9.08
N SER A 180 -15.05 -20.50 -10.13
CA SER A 180 -14.04 -21.24 -10.86
C SER A 180 -12.82 -21.45 -9.96
N LEU A 181 -12.56 -22.71 -9.61
CA LEU A 181 -11.45 -23.13 -8.74
C LEU A 181 -10.04 -22.80 -9.31
N ASN A 182 -9.96 -22.33 -10.55
CA ASN A 182 -8.71 -22.02 -11.26
C ASN A 182 -8.37 -20.54 -11.33
N ILE A 183 -9.10 -19.65 -10.62
CA ILE A 183 -8.81 -18.22 -10.63
C ILE A 183 -7.82 -17.90 -9.52
N SER A 184 -6.60 -17.55 -9.89
CA SER A 184 -5.62 -16.99 -8.96
C SER A 184 -5.67 -15.47 -8.91
N TYR A 185 -5.41 -14.93 -7.72
CA TYR A 185 -5.20 -13.51 -7.47
C TYR A 185 -3.81 -13.25 -6.85
N VAL A 186 -2.92 -14.21 -6.92
CA VAL A 186 -1.52 -14.06 -6.52
C VAL A 186 -0.83 -13.09 -7.50
N LEU A 187 0.04 -12.23 -7.00
CA LEU A 187 0.68 -11.17 -7.78
C LEU A 187 1.44 -11.72 -9.01
N THR A 188 2.20 -12.79 -8.80
CA THR A 188 2.95 -13.47 -9.88
C THR A 188 2.05 -14.06 -10.95
N ASP A 189 0.94 -14.68 -10.55
CA ASP A 189 0.01 -15.32 -11.48
C ASP A 189 -0.76 -14.26 -12.29
N LEU A 190 -1.15 -13.14 -11.67
CA LEU A 190 -1.74 -12.00 -12.37
C LEU A 190 -0.75 -11.34 -13.34
N ALA A 191 0.52 -11.25 -12.96
CA ALA A 191 1.55 -10.71 -13.84
C ALA A 191 1.74 -11.61 -15.07
N GLU A 192 1.71 -12.92 -14.89
CA GLU A 192 1.77 -13.89 -15.98
C GLU A 192 0.53 -13.82 -16.88
N GLU A 193 -0.69 -13.86 -16.30
CA GLU A 193 -1.94 -13.78 -17.03
C GLU A 193 -2.05 -12.51 -17.89
N PHE A 194 -1.55 -11.38 -17.38
CA PHE A 194 -1.61 -10.10 -18.09
C PHE A 194 -0.36 -9.78 -18.91
N GLU A 195 0.57 -10.74 -19.05
CA GLU A 195 1.80 -10.61 -19.82
C GLU A 195 2.62 -9.38 -19.40
N LEU A 196 2.67 -9.10 -18.09
CA LEU A 196 3.44 -8.00 -17.51
C LEU A 196 4.92 -8.36 -17.35
N PRO A 197 5.82 -7.37 -17.32
CA PRO A 197 7.22 -7.61 -16.94
C PRO A 197 7.31 -8.33 -15.61
N ARG A 198 8.25 -9.29 -15.48
CA ARG A 198 8.45 -10.08 -14.27
C ARG A 198 9.65 -9.60 -13.51
N PHE A 199 9.52 -9.55 -12.20
CA PHE A 199 10.58 -9.20 -11.26
C PHE A 199 10.83 -10.36 -10.29
N THR A 200 11.92 -10.27 -9.54
CA THR A 200 12.23 -11.27 -8.51
C THR A 200 11.18 -11.21 -7.42
N ALA A 201 10.42 -12.29 -7.26
CA ALA A 201 9.42 -12.40 -6.21
C ALA A 201 10.07 -12.44 -4.82
N HIS A 202 9.32 -11.91 -3.83
CA HIS A 202 9.75 -11.82 -2.43
C HIS A 202 11.00 -10.94 -2.24
N ASP A 203 11.09 -9.89 -3.04
CA ASP A 203 11.93 -8.72 -2.86
C ASP A 203 11.01 -7.49 -2.80
N ALA A 204 10.97 -6.80 -1.68
CA ALA A 204 9.99 -5.73 -1.45
C ALA A 204 10.00 -4.65 -2.55
N LEU A 205 11.17 -4.28 -3.10
CA LEU A 205 11.22 -3.33 -4.21
C LEU A 205 10.78 -3.96 -5.53
N GLY A 206 11.14 -5.22 -5.78
CA GLY A 206 10.69 -5.98 -6.95
C GLY A 206 9.18 -6.18 -6.96
N ASP A 207 8.59 -6.56 -5.82
CA ASP A 207 7.14 -6.76 -5.66
C ASP A 207 6.36 -5.43 -5.71
N ALA A 208 6.91 -4.33 -5.18
CA ALA A 208 6.35 -2.99 -5.37
C ALA A 208 6.35 -2.59 -6.86
N LEU A 209 7.43 -2.87 -7.60
CA LEU A 209 7.51 -2.59 -9.03
C LEU A 209 6.55 -3.48 -9.84
N GLN A 210 6.47 -4.78 -9.52
CA GLN A 210 5.50 -5.71 -10.13
C GLN A 210 4.06 -5.23 -9.89
N THR A 211 3.76 -4.81 -8.67
CA THR A 211 2.46 -4.23 -8.28
C THR A 211 2.18 -2.92 -9.02
N ALA A 212 3.19 -2.09 -9.28
CA ALA A 212 3.02 -0.86 -10.05
C ALA A 212 2.62 -1.13 -11.51
N TYR A 213 3.23 -2.11 -12.16
CA TYR A 213 2.81 -2.54 -13.51
C TYR A 213 1.38 -3.06 -13.50
N LEU A 214 1.03 -3.90 -12.54
CA LEU A 214 -0.32 -4.44 -12.39
C LEU A 214 -1.34 -3.32 -12.14
N PHE A 215 -1.02 -2.37 -11.26
CA PHE A 215 -1.88 -1.21 -10.97
C PHE A 215 -2.16 -0.39 -12.23
N VAL A 216 -1.12 0.01 -12.96
CA VAL A 216 -1.24 0.82 -14.18
C VAL A 216 -2.06 0.09 -15.24
N TYR A 217 -1.82 -1.21 -15.42
CA TYR A 217 -2.59 -2.05 -16.34
C TYR A 217 -4.08 -2.07 -15.97
N LEU A 218 -4.40 -2.44 -14.72
CA LEU A 218 -5.76 -2.55 -14.25
C LEU A 218 -6.49 -1.19 -14.25
N ALA A 219 -5.84 -0.11 -13.86
CA ALA A 219 -6.42 1.23 -13.89
C ALA A 219 -6.87 1.61 -15.31
N LYS A 220 -6.01 1.37 -16.31
CA LYS A 220 -6.33 1.61 -17.74
C LYS A 220 -7.45 0.70 -18.24
N LYS A 221 -7.45 -0.58 -17.85
CA LYS A 221 -8.49 -1.55 -18.27
C LYS A 221 -9.85 -1.27 -17.62
N ILE A 222 -9.89 -0.84 -16.36
CA ILE A 222 -11.14 -0.51 -15.65
C ILE A 222 -11.71 0.81 -16.18
N ALA A 223 -10.87 1.80 -16.46
CA ALA A 223 -11.27 3.09 -17.03
C ALA A 223 -11.85 2.94 -18.46
N ARG A 224 -11.40 1.92 -19.22
CA ARG A 224 -11.73 1.76 -20.64
C ARG A 224 -11.44 3.06 -21.43
N ASN A 225 -12.51 3.71 -21.97
CA ASN A 225 -12.40 4.94 -22.77
C ASN A 225 -12.91 6.20 -22.02
N THR A 226 -13.30 6.06 -20.76
CA THR A 226 -13.80 7.17 -19.92
C THR A 226 -12.88 7.40 -18.75
N PRO A 227 -12.53 8.66 -18.40
CA PRO A 227 -11.76 8.94 -17.21
C PRO A 227 -12.46 8.39 -15.98
N LEU A 228 -11.78 7.53 -15.22
CA LEU A 228 -12.27 6.95 -13.97
C LEU A 228 -11.80 7.84 -12.82
N THR A 229 -12.73 8.30 -12.00
CA THR A 229 -12.39 9.06 -10.78
C THR A 229 -12.05 8.14 -9.62
N LEU A 230 -11.30 8.64 -8.66
CA LEU A 230 -11.00 7.91 -7.43
C LEU A 230 -12.27 7.52 -6.66
N LYS A 231 -13.26 8.43 -6.62
CA LYS A 231 -14.55 8.19 -5.98
C LYS A 231 -15.35 7.05 -6.62
N GLU A 232 -15.33 6.96 -7.94
CA GLU A 232 -15.97 5.86 -8.66
C GLU A 232 -15.29 4.53 -8.38
N LEU A 233 -13.95 4.51 -8.34
CA LEU A 233 -13.19 3.32 -7.98
C LEU A 233 -13.51 2.86 -6.55
N PHE A 234 -13.59 3.78 -5.59
CA PHE A 234 -13.97 3.46 -4.21
C PHE A 234 -15.43 2.97 -4.08
N ARG A 235 -16.36 3.57 -4.81
CA ARG A 235 -17.77 3.10 -4.82
C ARG A 235 -17.90 1.70 -5.40
N ALA A 236 -17.06 1.34 -6.33
CA ALA A 236 -17.01 0.01 -6.92
C ALA A 236 -16.34 -1.05 -6.02
N GLY A 237 -16.11 -0.76 -4.74
CA GLY A 237 -15.60 -1.73 -3.77
C GLY A 237 -14.13 -1.57 -3.38
N GLN A 238 -13.46 -0.55 -3.91
CA GLN A 238 -12.07 -0.23 -3.55
C GLN A 238 -12.02 0.76 -2.38
N SER A 239 -12.64 0.41 -1.25
CA SER A 239 -12.70 1.30 -0.09
C SER A 239 -11.45 1.15 0.79
N TRP A 240 -10.68 2.20 0.93
CA TRP A 240 -9.58 2.33 1.88
C TRP A 240 -10.02 2.23 3.37
N ARG A 241 -11.33 2.36 3.64
CA ARG A 241 -11.88 2.30 5.01
C ARG A 241 -11.70 0.96 5.72
N TRP A 242 -11.28 -0.08 5.00
CA TRP A 242 -11.02 -1.40 5.56
C TRP A 242 -9.65 -1.51 6.26
N TYR A 243 -8.77 -0.52 6.08
CA TYR A 243 -7.39 -0.53 6.57
C TYR A 243 -7.13 0.47 7.71
N MET A 244 -8.16 1.17 8.18
CA MET A 244 -8.15 2.03 9.35
C MET A 244 -8.84 1.32 10.54
#